data_494bfbeeeba4f6dfe6a2d3cefe41a424
#
_entry.id   494bfbeeeba4f6dfe6a2d3cefe41a424
#
_cell.length_a   1.000
_cell.length_b   1.000
_cell.length_c   1.000
_cell.angle_alpha   90.00
_cell.angle_beta   90.00
_cell.angle_gamma   90.00
#
_symmetry.space_group_name_H-M   'P 1'
#
loop_
_entity.id
_entity.type
_entity.pdbx_description
1 polymer ?
#
loop_
_entity_poly.entity_id
_entity_poly.type
_entity_poly.pdbx_seq_one_letter_code
_entity_poly.pdbx_strand_id
1 'polypeptide(L)'
;IEEAYCTIVQKILEEINSILYFGGNELRVVGKSYQIGQIGKVITIAAPTVKVIDRAYIKDLAERANKDIDDGNFDSAITKARTILEETFCYVIEQKGEVPSDSGDIGKLYGQVKSLYNMHAHKDLDRRINALLSGLEKIISAIAEMRNKESDSHGVGSKRIGIADYHTR
;
A
#
# COMPACT_ATOMS: atom_id res chain seq x y z
N ILE A 1 17.08 19.12 29.87
CA ILE A 1 16.97 20.05 28.70
C ILE A 1 15.91 19.53 27.72
N GLU A 2 15.90 18.25 27.37
CA GLU A 2 14.96 17.63 26.41
C GLU A 2 13.51 17.65 26.92
N GLU A 3 13.30 17.37 28.18
CA GLU A 3 12.00 17.39 28.85
C GLU A 3 11.38 18.80 28.90
N ALA A 4 12.20 19.83 29.19
CA ALA A 4 11.77 21.22 29.14
C ALA A 4 11.42 21.68 27.72
N TYR A 5 12.16 21.22 26.71
CA TYR A 5 11.88 21.51 25.33
C TYR A 5 10.52 20.88 24.86
N CYS A 6 10.28 19.62 25.19
CA CYS A 6 9.02 18.96 24.90
C CYS A 6 7.83 19.70 25.56
N THR A 7 7.98 20.13 26.80
CA THR A 7 6.92 20.86 27.50
C THR A 7 6.61 22.21 26.85
N ILE A 8 7.63 22.93 26.39
CA ILE A 8 7.46 24.21 25.71
C ILE A 8 6.78 24.02 24.35
N VAL A 9 7.23 23.05 23.59
CA VAL A 9 6.63 22.73 22.26
C VAL A 9 5.15 22.34 22.42
N GLN A 10 4.82 21.57 23.46
CA GLN A 10 3.44 21.17 23.70
C GLN A 10 2.53 22.36 24.05
N LYS A 11 2.99 23.26 24.89
CA LYS A 11 2.28 24.51 25.23
C LYS A 11 2.03 25.38 23.98
N ILE A 12 3.05 25.54 23.15
CA ILE A 12 2.92 26.31 21.90
C ILE A 12 1.88 25.68 20.98
N LEU A 13 1.89 24.35 20.84
CA LEU A 13 0.88 23.63 20.04
C LEU A 13 -0.53 23.82 20.59
N GLU A 14 -0.71 23.76 21.91
CA GLU A 14 -2.00 24.00 22.56
C GLU A 14 -2.51 25.44 22.33
N GLU A 15 -1.66 26.45 22.43
CA GLU A 15 -2.03 27.84 22.14
C GLU A 15 -2.40 28.05 20.67
N ILE A 16 -1.61 27.52 19.74
CA ILE A 16 -1.92 27.61 18.31
C ILE A 16 -3.26 26.91 18.03
N ASN A 17 -3.49 25.72 18.60
CA ASN A 17 -4.73 24.99 18.41
C ASN A 17 -5.93 25.68 19.02
N SER A 18 -5.78 26.40 20.12
CA SER A 18 -6.88 27.19 20.70
C SER A 18 -7.36 28.28 19.74
N ILE A 19 -6.47 28.87 18.97
CA ILE A 19 -6.79 29.90 17.96
C ILE A 19 -7.40 29.23 16.71
N LEU A 20 -6.78 28.15 16.23
CA LEU A 20 -7.23 27.44 15.02
C LEU A 20 -8.61 26.79 15.19
N TYR A 21 -8.98 26.42 16.42
CA TYR A 21 -10.26 25.82 16.76
C TYR A 21 -11.46 26.66 16.31
N PHE A 22 -11.37 27.99 16.45
CA PHE A 22 -12.43 28.91 16.01
C PHE A 22 -12.66 28.88 14.48
N GLY A 23 -11.64 28.51 13.72
CA GLY A 23 -11.73 28.31 12.27
C GLY A 23 -12.03 26.86 11.86
N GLY A 24 -12.33 25.98 12.82
CA GLY A 24 -12.55 24.57 12.56
C GLY A 24 -11.28 23.82 12.12
N ASN A 25 -10.10 24.35 12.45
CA ASN A 25 -8.81 23.78 12.09
C ASN A 25 -8.00 23.39 13.33
N GLU A 26 -7.03 22.52 13.14
CA GLU A 26 -6.05 22.14 14.16
C GLU A 26 -4.68 21.91 13.54
N LEU A 27 -3.63 22.21 14.31
CA LEU A 27 -2.24 21.90 13.99
C LEU A 27 -1.88 20.53 14.59
N ARG A 28 -1.45 19.62 13.74
CA ARG A 28 -1.03 18.27 14.14
C ARG A 28 0.42 18.02 13.79
N VAL A 29 1.10 17.23 14.63
CA VAL A 29 2.43 16.73 14.34
C VAL A 29 2.29 15.43 13.53
N VAL A 30 2.86 15.40 12.33
CA VAL A 30 2.86 14.24 11.45
C VAL A 30 4.31 13.87 11.15
N GLY A 31 4.82 12.87 11.86
CA GLY A 31 6.24 12.49 11.80
C GLY A 31 7.14 13.62 12.31
N LYS A 32 7.94 14.23 11.41
CA LYS A 32 8.84 15.37 11.73
C LYS A 32 8.31 16.73 11.24
N SER A 33 7.05 16.78 10.81
CA SER A 33 6.45 17.97 10.21
C SER A 33 5.18 18.39 10.95
N TYR A 34 4.81 19.66 10.80
CA TYR A 34 3.56 20.20 11.31
C TYR A 34 2.59 20.41 10.15
N GLN A 35 1.33 20.04 10.35
CA GLN A 35 0.29 20.20 9.33
C GLN A 35 -0.99 20.78 9.93
N ILE A 36 -1.62 21.72 9.22
CA ILE A 36 -2.91 22.27 9.60
C ILE A 36 -3.99 21.49 8.84
N GLY A 37 -4.95 20.95 9.58
CA GLY A 37 -6.09 20.22 9.02
C GLY A 37 -7.40 20.63 9.68
N GLN A 38 -8.52 20.30 9.06
CA GLN A 38 -9.85 20.56 9.64
C GLN A 38 -10.13 19.56 10.77
N ILE A 39 -10.69 20.06 11.87
CA ILE A 39 -11.10 19.23 13.01
C ILE A 39 -12.10 18.18 12.54
N GLY A 40 -11.87 16.92 12.91
CA GLY A 40 -12.75 15.81 12.56
C GLY A 40 -12.63 15.29 11.12
N LYS A 41 -11.90 15.94 10.23
CA LYS A 41 -11.47 15.30 8.99
C LYS A 41 -10.23 14.45 9.26
N VAL A 42 -10.28 13.18 8.87
CA VAL A 42 -9.09 12.38 8.74
C VAL A 42 -8.14 13.17 7.85
N ILE A 43 -7.00 13.65 8.40
CA ILE A 43 -5.94 14.10 7.55
C ILE A 43 -5.60 12.85 6.74
N THR A 44 -5.96 12.86 5.46
CA THR A 44 -5.29 11.95 4.55
C THR A 44 -3.84 12.38 4.67
N ILE A 45 -3.08 11.63 5.48
CA ILE A 45 -1.64 11.70 5.41
C ILE A 45 -1.43 11.47 3.93
N ALA A 46 -1.01 12.52 3.20
CA ALA A 46 -0.35 12.27 1.94
C ALA A 46 0.75 11.32 2.36
N ALA A 47 0.50 10.03 2.15
CA ALA A 47 1.47 9.00 2.45
C ALA A 47 2.75 9.59 1.90
N PRO A 48 3.83 9.69 2.70
CA PRO A 48 5.05 10.34 2.24
C PRO A 48 5.20 9.81 0.84
N THR A 49 5.09 10.72 -0.15
CA THR A 49 5.01 10.36 -1.56
C THR A 49 6.05 9.31 -1.66
N VAL A 50 5.67 8.05 -1.93
CA VAL A 50 6.62 6.95 -1.79
C VAL A 50 7.67 7.25 -2.85
N LYS A 51 8.57 8.19 -2.55
CA LYS A 51 9.76 8.52 -3.34
C LYS A 51 10.64 7.30 -3.55
N VAL A 52 10.14 6.21 -2.98
CA VAL A 52 10.83 4.97 -2.76
C VAL A 52 10.56 3.99 -3.90
N ILE A 53 9.45 4.09 -4.63
CA ILE A 53 9.21 3.30 -5.84
C ILE A 53 9.46 4.19 -7.06
N ASP A 54 10.59 4.85 -7.10
CA ASP A 54 11.06 5.54 -8.31
C ASP A 54 11.98 4.60 -9.12
N ARG A 55 11.53 3.37 -9.29
CA ARG A 55 12.03 2.55 -10.38
C ARG A 55 11.24 2.99 -11.61
N ALA A 56 11.90 3.64 -12.53
CA ALA A 56 11.35 4.03 -13.83
C ALA A 56 10.59 2.86 -14.50
N TYR A 57 11.05 1.65 -14.28
CA TYR A 57 10.43 0.41 -14.72
C TYR A 57 9.02 0.21 -14.13
N ILE A 58 8.80 0.43 -12.83
CA ILE A 58 7.47 0.24 -12.20
C ILE A 58 6.49 1.29 -12.75
N LYS A 59 6.95 2.52 -12.92
CA LYS A 59 6.14 3.59 -13.50
C LYS A 59 5.72 3.27 -14.94
N ASP A 60 6.68 2.87 -15.78
CA ASP A 60 6.42 2.43 -17.16
C ASP A 60 5.45 1.24 -17.20
N LEU A 61 5.62 0.28 -16.28
CA LEU A 61 4.74 -0.88 -16.20
C LEU A 61 3.32 -0.50 -15.80
N ALA A 62 3.16 0.46 -14.87
CA ALA A 62 1.84 0.98 -14.49
C ALA A 62 1.16 1.75 -15.65
N GLU A 63 1.91 2.56 -16.40
CA GLU A 63 1.39 3.25 -17.59
C GLU A 63 0.93 2.25 -18.66
N ARG A 64 1.71 1.19 -18.89
CA ARG A 64 1.32 0.10 -19.81
C ARG A 64 0.11 -0.69 -19.32
N ALA A 65 -0.03 -0.92 -18.01
CA ALA A 65 -1.20 -1.57 -17.45
C ALA A 65 -2.48 -0.74 -17.67
N ASN A 66 -2.40 0.58 -17.43
CA ASN A 66 -3.52 1.48 -17.68
C ASN A 66 -3.90 1.51 -19.16
N LYS A 67 -2.93 1.53 -20.07
CA LYS A 67 -3.20 1.43 -21.50
C LYS A 67 -3.90 0.13 -21.87
N ASP A 68 -3.48 -1.00 -21.29
CA ASP A 68 -4.14 -2.28 -21.51
C ASP A 68 -5.61 -2.27 -21.07
N ILE A 69 -5.92 -1.57 -19.96
CA ILE A 69 -7.31 -1.39 -19.49
C ILE A 69 -8.11 -0.61 -20.53
N ASP A 70 -7.57 0.49 -21.04
CA ASP A 70 -8.23 1.34 -22.03
C ASP A 70 -8.43 0.61 -23.36
N ASP A 71 -7.50 -0.27 -23.72
CA ASP A 71 -7.56 -1.12 -24.93
C ASP A 71 -8.42 -2.38 -24.73
N GLY A 72 -8.96 -2.63 -23.53
CA GLY A 72 -9.76 -3.82 -23.21
C GLY A 72 -8.95 -5.10 -22.99
N ASN A 73 -7.63 -5.00 -22.85
CA ASN A 73 -6.71 -6.12 -22.64
C ASN A 73 -6.57 -6.45 -21.15
N PHE A 74 -7.66 -6.80 -20.49
CA PHE A 74 -7.73 -6.94 -19.02
C PHE A 74 -6.81 -8.01 -18.45
N ASP A 75 -6.63 -9.16 -19.13
CA ASP A 75 -5.67 -10.21 -18.72
C ASP A 75 -4.24 -9.69 -18.63
N SER A 76 -3.85 -8.88 -19.62
CA SER A 76 -2.53 -8.24 -19.67
C SER A 76 -2.37 -7.22 -18.55
N ALA A 77 -3.41 -6.43 -18.25
CA ALA A 77 -3.42 -5.46 -17.17
C ALA A 77 -3.21 -6.14 -15.80
N ILE A 78 -3.94 -7.23 -15.52
CA ILE A 78 -3.79 -8.01 -14.29
C ILE A 78 -2.39 -8.61 -14.17
N THR A 79 -1.84 -9.13 -15.26
CA THR A 79 -0.47 -9.66 -15.26
C THR A 79 0.55 -8.57 -14.89
N LYS A 80 0.39 -7.36 -15.44
CA LYS A 80 1.25 -6.21 -15.11
C LYS A 80 1.07 -5.74 -13.67
N ALA A 81 -0.18 -5.68 -13.18
CA ALA A 81 -0.47 -5.33 -11.80
C ALA A 81 0.22 -6.29 -10.81
N ARG A 82 0.18 -7.60 -11.10
CA ARG A 82 0.90 -8.59 -10.31
C ARG A 82 2.42 -8.35 -10.33
N THR A 83 2.99 -8.10 -11.51
CA THR A 83 4.43 -7.82 -11.63
C THR A 83 4.82 -6.57 -10.83
N ILE A 84 3.97 -5.52 -10.82
CA ILE A 84 4.18 -4.33 -9.98
C ILE A 84 4.24 -4.69 -8.50
N LEU A 85 3.35 -5.56 -8.02
CA LEU A 85 3.34 -6.03 -6.64
C LEU A 85 4.60 -6.85 -6.32
N GLU A 86 4.99 -7.78 -7.19
CA GLU A 86 6.21 -8.58 -7.03
C GLU A 86 7.45 -7.68 -6.93
N GLU A 87 7.62 -6.72 -7.83
CA GLU A 87 8.72 -5.76 -7.80
C GLU A 87 8.69 -4.88 -6.55
N THR A 88 7.50 -4.46 -6.11
CA THR A 88 7.34 -3.69 -4.87
C THR A 88 7.77 -4.50 -3.65
N PHE A 89 7.38 -5.77 -3.57
CA PHE A 89 7.79 -6.65 -2.46
C PHE A 89 9.28 -6.91 -2.47
N CYS A 90 9.86 -7.20 -3.63
CA CYS A 90 11.31 -7.35 -3.76
C CYS A 90 12.03 -6.10 -3.26
N TYR A 91 11.59 -4.93 -3.72
CA TYR A 91 12.19 -3.66 -3.30
C TYR A 91 12.14 -3.45 -1.78
N VAL A 92 10.99 -3.65 -1.13
CA VAL A 92 10.87 -3.43 0.32
C VAL A 92 11.64 -4.47 1.15
N ILE A 93 11.82 -5.69 0.63
CA ILE A 93 12.67 -6.72 1.25
C ILE A 93 14.15 -6.30 1.15
N GLU A 94 14.60 -5.87 -0.02
CA GLU A 94 15.96 -5.36 -0.25
C GLU A 94 16.28 -4.15 0.63
N GLN A 95 15.29 -3.26 0.88
CA GLN A 95 15.48 -2.11 1.80
C GLN A 95 15.74 -2.53 3.25
N LYS A 96 15.41 -3.74 3.62
CA LYS A 96 15.74 -4.34 4.92
C LYS A 96 17.08 -5.09 4.91
N GLY A 97 17.77 -5.12 3.78
CA GLY A 97 19.02 -5.84 3.61
C GLY A 97 18.85 -7.35 3.43
N GLU A 98 17.61 -7.79 3.16
CA GLU A 98 17.28 -9.19 2.94
C GLU A 98 17.19 -9.51 1.44
N VAL A 99 17.29 -10.80 1.10
CA VAL A 99 17.19 -11.28 -0.27
C VAL A 99 15.77 -11.74 -0.56
N PRO A 100 15.10 -11.19 -1.60
CA PRO A 100 13.79 -11.66 -2.00
C PRO A 100 13.79 -13.12 -2.44
N SER A 101 12.69 -13.84 -2.21
CA SER A 101 12.51 -15.21 -2.71
C SER A 101 12.50 -15.22 -4.24
N ASP A 102 13.29 -16.09 -4.83
CA ASP A 102 13.43 -16.31 -6.29
C ASP A 102 12.37 -17.25 -6.87
N SER A 103 11.43 -17.72 -6.05
CA SER A 103 10.45 -18.75 -6.44
C SER A 103 9.37 -18.29 -7.42
N GLY A 104 9.27 -16.99 -7.73
CA GLY A 104 8.19 -16.41 -8.55
C GLY A 104 6.80 -16.49 -7.90
N ASP A 105 6.75 -16.77 -6.61
CA ASP A 105 5.53 -16.88 -5.81
C ASP A 105 5.29 -15.60 -5.03
N ILE A 106 4.30 -14.82 -5.46
CA ILE A 106 3.92 -13.57 -4.80
C ILE A 106 3.50 -13.77 -3.34
N GLY A 107 2.92 -14.92 -3.00
CA GLY A 107 2.55 -15.26 -1.62
C GLY A 107 3.77 -15.40 -0.72
N LYS A 108 4.86 -15.99 -1.22
CA LYS A 108 6.13 -16.09 -0.49
C LYS A 108 6.78 -14.73 -0.30
N LEU A 109 6.83 -13.90 -1.34
CA LEU A 109 7.33 -12.52 -1.23
C LEU A 109 6.54 -11.72 -0.20
N TYR A 110 5.20 -11.80 -0.25
CA TYR A 110 4.36 -11.15 0.74
C TYR A 110 4.58 -11.70 2.16
N GLY A 111 4.77 -13.02 2.30
CA GLY A 111 5.13 -13.66 3.57
C GLY A 111 6.42 -13.10 4.16
N GLN A 112 7.46 -12.87 3.34
CA GLN A 112 8.70 -12.21 3.77
C GLN A 112 8.44 -10.77 4.22
N VAL A 113 7.67 -9.98 3.45
CA VAL A 113 7.29 -8.62 3.83
C VAL A 113 6.55 -8.61 5.16
N LYS A 114 5.54 -9.49 5.34
CA LYS A 114 4.81 -9.63 6.62
C LYS A 114 5.74 -9.86 7.80
N SER A 115 6.73 -10.74 7.64
CA SER A 115 7.68 -11.04 8.70
C SER A 115 8.62 -9.87 9.01
N LEU A 116 9.16 -9.21 7.99
CA LEU A 116 10.10 -8.11 8.13
C LEU A 116 9.46 -6.83 8.71
N TYR A 117 8.18 -6.62 8.47
CA TYR A 117 7.44 -5.42 8.89
C TYR A 117 6.42 -5.71 10.01
N ASN A 118 6.45 -6.90 10.62
CA ASN A 118 5.55 -7.31 11.70
C ASN A 118 4.05 -7.16 11.33
N MET A 119 3.70 -7.47 10.08
CA MET A 119 2.34 -7.36 9.55
C MET A 119 1.50 -8.61 9.79
N HIS A 120 1.68 -9.24 10.95
CA HIS A 120 0.89 -10.42 11.34
C HIS A 120 -0.32 -10.01 12.16
N ALA A 121 -1.49 -10.60 11.87
CA ALA A 121 -2.65 -10.46 12.74
C ALA A 121 -2.31 -11.03 14.14
N HIS A 122 -2.60 -10.25 15.18
CA HIS A 122 -2.30 -10.62 16.56
C HIS A 122 -3.46 -10.22 17.48
N LYS A 123 -3.73 -11.05 18.50
CA LYS A 123 -4.86 -10.84 19.43
C LYS A 123 -4.84 -9.50 20.17
N ASP A 124 -3.64 -8.92 20.37
CA ASP A 124 -3.46 -7.65 21.07
C ASP A 124 -3.55 -6.43 20.13
N LEU A 125 -3.69 -6.64 18.81
CA LEU A 125 -3.95 -5.57 17.86
C LEU A 125 -5.44 -5.22 17.85
N ASP A 126 -5.73 -3.95 17.54
CA ASP A 126 -7.10 -3.50 17.30
C ASP A 126 -7.77 -4.39 16.24
N ARG A 127 -9.06 -4.73 16.47
CA ARG A 127 -9.83 -5.59 15.56
C ARG A 127 -9.86 -5.08 14.12
N ARG A 128 -9.86 -3.75 13.94
CA ARG A 128 -9.88 -3.12 12.60
C ARG A 128 -8.55 -3.31 11.87
N ILE A 129 -7.44 -3.23 12.60
CA ILE A 129 -6.09 -3.50 12.05
C ILE A 129 -5.99 -4.96 11.65
N ASN A 130 -6.42 -5.88 12.49
CA ASN A 130 -6.46 -7.31 12.16
C ASN A 130 -7.33 -7.59 10.92
N ALA A 131 -8.48 -6.95 10.81
CA ALA A 131 -9.34 -7.07 9.63
C ALA A 131 -8.67 -6.54 8.38
N LEU A 132 -7.95 -5.40 8.45
CA LEU A 132 -7.20 -4.84 7.34
C LEU A 132 -6.08 -5.79 6.87
N LEU A 133 -5.26 -6.30 7.79
CA LEU A 133 -4.18 -7.23 7.47
C LEU A 133 -4.71 -8.51 6.82
N SER A 134 -5.80 -9.06 7.36
CA SER A 134 -6.45 -10.25 6.80
C SER A 134 -7.08 -9.96 5.42
N GLY A 135 -7.64 -8.77 5.23
CA GLY A 135 -8.18 -8.32 3.94
C GLY A 135 -7.08 -8.21 2.89
N LEU A 136 -5.95 -7.61 3.24
CA LEU A 136 -4.80 -7.47 2.34
C LEU A 136 -4.25 -8.84 1.90
N GLU A 137 -4.14 -9.78 2.83
CA GLU A 137 -3.71 -11.16 2.51
C GLU A 137 -4.65 -11.84 1.51
N LYS A 138 -5.97 -11.67 1.69
CA LYS A 138 -6.97 -12.21 0.75
C LYS A 138 -6.88 -11.58 -0.63
N ILE A 139 -6.65 -10.26 -0.71
CA ILE A 139 -6.49 -9.56 -1.99
C ILE A 139 -5.27 -10.09 -2.74
N ILE A 140 -4.13 -10.22 -2.06
CA ILE A 140 -2.89 -10.73 -2.68
C ILE A 140 -3.07 -12.18 -3.15
N SER A 141 -3.72 -13.03 -2.34
CA SER A 141 -4.02 -14.40 -2.72
C SER A 141 -4.94 -14.47 -3.94
N ALA A 142 -5.96 -13.62 -4.00
CA ALA A 142 -6.87 -13.56 -5.15
C ALA A 142 -6.13 -13.15 -6.43
N ILE A 143 -5.27 -12.13 -6.37
CA ILE A 143 -4.45 -11.69 -7.51
C ILE A 143 -3.51 -12.82 -7.98
N ALA A 144 -2.92 -13.57 -7.03
CA ALA A 144 -2.10 -14.74 -7.35
C ALA A 144 -2.89 -15.83 -8.09
N GLU A 145 -4.11 -16.11 -7.62
CA GLU A 145 -4.98 -17.12 -8.23
C GLU A 145 -5.50 -16.71 -9.61
N MET A 146 -5.87 -15.45 -9.80
CA MET A 146 -6.38 -14.93 -11.09
C MET A 146 -5.38 -15.19 -12.21
N ARG A 147 -4.10 -14.90 -12.00
CA ARG A 147 -3.07 -15.21 -13.01
C ARG A 147 -2.92 -16.70 -13.27
N ASN A 148 -2.96 -17.53 -12.23
CA ASN A 148 -2.68 -18.94 -12.37
C ASN A 148 -3.80 -19.72 -13.10
N LYS A 149 -5.04 -19.23 -13.00
CA LYS A 149 -6.21 -19.90 -13.57
C LYS A 149 -6.65 -19.32 -14.92
N GLU A 150 -6.24 -18.10 -15.24
CA GLU A 150 -6.95 -17.30 -16.25
C GLU A 150 -6.04 -16.59 -17.26
N SER A 151 -4.70 -16.63 -17.06
CA SER A 151 -3.80 -16.01 -18.04
C SER A 151 -3.64 -16.87 -19.29
N ASP A 152 -3.43 -16.26 -20.45
CA ASP A 152 -3.20 -16.89 -21.75
C ASP A 152 -2.04 -17.90 -21.78
N SER A 153 -1.25 -17.96 -20.71
CA SER A 153 -0.11 -18.87 -20.60
C SER A 153 -0.49 -20.34 -20.40
N HIS A 154 -1.75 -20.66 -20.07
CA HIS A 154 -2.24 -22.04 -19.94
C HIS A 154 -3.65 -22.14 -20.49
N GLY A 155 -3.86 -22.99 -21.50
CA GLY A 155 -5.17 -23.25 -22.10
C GLY A 155 -6.14 -23.88 -21.08
N VAL A 156 -7.06 -23.09 -20.54
CA VAL A 156 -8.01 -23.50 -19.49
C VAL A 156 -9.35 -23.98 -20.06
N GLY A 157 -9.51 -23.93 -21.39
CA GLY A 157 -10.74 -24.36 -22.06
C GLY A 157 -11.97 -23.53 -21.69
N SER A 158 -13.15 -24.17 -21.65
CA SER A 158 -14.45 -23.51 -21.42
C SER A 158 -14.71 -22.98 -20.00
N LYS A 159 -13.78 -23.16 -19.07
CA LYS A 159 -13.88 -22.70 -17.66
C LYS A 159 -13.22 -21.36 -17.40
N ARG A 160 -12.85 -20.63 -18.43
CA ARG A 160 -12.21 -19.32 -18.30
C ARG A 160 -13.20 -18.31 -17.72
N ILE A 161 -12.82 -17.64 -16.65
CA ILE A 161 -13.57 -16.48 -16.12
C ILE A 161 -13.22 -15.29 -17.01
N GLY A 162 -14.22 -14.67 -17.62
CA GLY A 162 -14.01 -13.45 -18.38
C GLY A 162 -13.64 -12.29 -17.44
N ILE A 163 -12.42 -11.77 -17.56
CA ILE A 163 -12.03 -10.56 -16.85
C ILE A 163 -12.66 -9.37 -17.54
N ALA A 164 -13.35 -8.53 -16.78
CA ALA A 164 -14.03 -7.34 -17.28
C ALA A 164 -13.42 -6.07 -16.65
N ASP A 165 -13.76 -4.91 -17.20
CA ASP A 165 -13.27 -3.58 -16.79
C ASP A 165 -13.33 -3.37 -15.27
N TYR A 166 -14.42 -3.74 -14.61
CA TYR A 166 -14.59 -3.56 -13.15
C TYR A 166 -13.68 -4.44 -12.28
N HIS A 167 -13.01 -5.45 -12.85
CA HIS A 167 -12.01 -6.24 -12.14
C HIS A 167 -10.62 -5.60 -12.15
N THR A 168 -10.38 -4.64 -13.03
CA THR A 168 -9.06 -4.06 -13.29
C THR A 168 -8.93 -2.59 -12.84
N ARG A 169 -10.06 -1.96 -12.51
CA ARG A 169 -10.13 -0.59 -11.94
C ARG A 169 -10.28 -0.66 -10.42
#